data_eb183baf52e572a7bf5a066d24f9547f
#
_entry.id   eb183baf52e572a7bf5a066d24f9547f
#
_cell.length_a   1.000
_cell.length_b   1.000
_cell.length_c   1.000
_cell.angle_alpha   90.00
_cell.angle_beta   90.00
_cell.angle_gamma   90.00
#
_symmetry.space_group_name_H-M   'P 1'
#
loop_
_entity.id
_entity.type
_entity.pdbx_description
1 polymer ?
#
loop_
_entity_poly.entity_id
_entity_poly.type
_entity_poly.pdbx_seq_one_letter_code
_entity_poly.pdbx_strand_id
1 'polypeptide(L)'
;LRNDLSKSCAPHSVRVTKLCGLERYAYVQHLVSVITGRLATGKSALDVLESAFPGGSITGAPKVRAMQIIAELEQTARGAYCGSLAYVGFDGACDSSILIRTITAAGGHWQFPVGGGIVADSVPAAELEETWHKAEGMLRAM
;
A
#
# COMPACT_ATOMS: atom_id res chain seq x y z
N LEU A 1 -6.42 2.64 5.95
CA LEU A 1 -5.37 2.62 6.99
C LEU A 1 -5.93 2.90 8.37
N ARG A 2 -6.73 3.97 8.58
CA ARG A 2 -7.30 4.29 9.89
C ARG A 2 -8.11 3.12 10.49
N ASN A 3 -8.97 2.49 9.69
CA ASN A 3 -9.72 1.30 10.11
C ASN A 3 -8.79 0.11 10.39
N ASP A 4 -7.73 -0.07 9.61
CA ASP A 4 -6.78 -1.18 9.81
C ASP A 4 -6.04 -1.02 11.15
N LEU A 5 -5.52 0.18 11.42
CA LEU A 5 -4.84 0.47 12.69
C LEU A 5 -5.77 0.32 13.91
N SER A 6 -7.08 0.62 13.77
CA SER A 6 -8.01 0.55 14.89
C SER A 6 -8.20 -0.86 15.45
N LYS A 7 -7.84 -1.90 14.69
CA LYS A 7 -7.94 -3.31 15.12
C LYS A 7 -6.88 -3.71 16.13
N SER A 8 -5.72 -3.03 16.12
CA SER A 8 -4.58 -3.34 16.98
C SER A 8 -4.19 -2.19 17.92
N CYS A 9 -4.85 -1.04 17.79
CA CYS A 9 -4.60 0.12 18.62
C CYS A 9 -5.62 0.25 19.76
N ALA A 10 -5.23 0.90 20.83
CA ALA A 10 -6.10 1.24 21.96
C ALA A 10 -7.30 2.07 21.46
N PRO A 11 -8.52 1.87 22.03
CA PRO A 11 -9.69 2.66 21.66
C PRO A 11 -9.39 4.15 21.69
N HIS A 12 -9.94 4.86 20.70
CA HIS A 12 -9.81 6.32 20.55
C HIS A 12 -8.36 6.86 20.40
N SER A 13 -7.34 6.00 20.22
CA SER A 13 -5.96 6.44 20.05
C SER A 13 -5.59 6.73 18.59
N VAL A 14 -6.32 6.20 17.63
CA VAL A 14 -6.02 6.38 16.20
C VAL A 14 -6.45 7.77 15.76
N ARG A 15 -5.49 8.56 15.25
CA ARG A 15 -5.68 9.95 14.83
C ARG A 15 -5.03 10.20 13.49
N VAL A 16 -5.64 11.08 12.70
CA VAL A 16 -5.02 11.63 11.49
C VAL A 16 -4.26 12.89 11.91
N THR A 17 -2.94 12.84 11.85
CA THR A 17 -2.06 13.95 12.23
C THR A 17 -1.70 14.84 11.05
N LYS A 18 -1.75 14.29 9.83
CA LYS A 18 -1.61 15.03 8.58
C LYS A 18 -2.61 14.45 7.57
N LEU A 19 -3.37 15.28 6.90
CA LEU A 19 -4.34 14.86 5.88
C LEU A 19 -4.00 15.52 4.54
N CYS A 20 -3.79 14.70 3.51
CA CYS A 20 -3.57 15.10 2.12
C CYS A 20 -2.55 16.25 1.97
N GLY A 21 -1.48 16.23 2.76
CA GLY A 21 -0.40 17.19 2.62
C GLY A 21 0.38 16.96 1.33
N LEU A 22 0.53 18.00 0.51
CA LEU A 22 1.31 17.90 -0.71
C LEU A 22 2.81 17.87 -0.37
N GLU A 23 3.48 16.82 -0.77
CA GLU A 23 4.94 16.68 -0.70
C GLU A 23 5.52 16.70 -2.11
N ARG A 24 6.44 17.65 -2.33
CA ARG A 24 7.06 17.88 -3.63
C ARG A 24 8.46 17.30 -3.64
N TYR A 25 8.72 16.42 -4.58
CA TYR A 25 10.04 15.87 -4.88
C TYR A 25 10.47 16.32 -6.27
N ALA A 26 11.71 16.09 -6.64
CA ALA A 26 12.29 16.57 -7.91
C ALA A 26 11.51 16.11 -9.15
N TYR A 27 10.93 14.91 -9.10
CA TYR A 27 10.26 14.30 -10.26
C TYR A 27 8.81 13.93 -10.02
N VAL A 28 8.33 14.02 -8.77
CA VAL A 28 6.98 13.57 -8.43
C VAL A 28 6.40 14.39 -7.29
N GLN A 29 5.08 14.49 -7.25
CA GLN A 29 4.34 15.09 -6.14
C GLN A 29 3.47 14.00 -5.51
N HIS A 30 3.44 13.98 -4.18
CA HIS A 30 2.62 13.04 -3.43
C HIS A 30 1.65 13.76 -2.51
N LEU A 31 0.42 13.27 -2.45
CA LEU A 31 -0.51 13.60 -1.39
C LEU A 31 -0.30 12.62 -0.24
N VAL A 32 0.25 13.12 0.86
CA VAL A 32 0.62 12.30 2.01
C VAL A 32 -0.32 12.56 3.18
N SER A 33 -0.83 11.48 3.75
CA SER A 33 -1.57 11.51 5.02
C SER A 33 -0.82 10.68 6.06
N VAL A 34 -0.74 11.21 7.28
CA VAL A 34 -0.10 10.54 8.42
C VAL A 34 -1.17 10.17 9.43
N ILE A 35 -1.20 8.90 9.80
CA ILE A 35 -2.12 8.35 10.78
C ILE A 35 -1.29 7.69 11.87
N THR A 36 -1.57 8.05 13.11
CA THR A 36 -0.88 7.52 14.29
C THR A 36 -1.87 6.80 15.20
N GLY A 37 -1.38 5.86 15.99
CA GLY A 37 -2.16 5.17 17.00
C GLY A 37 -1.24 4.59 18.08
N ARG A 38 -1.77 4.41 19.27
CA ARG A 38 -1.08 3.72 20.37
C ARG A 38 -1.51 2.27 20.39
N LEU A 39 -0.55 1.35 20.38
CA LEU A 39 -0.84 -0.08 20.48
C LEU A 39 -1.72 -0.38 21.71
N ALA A 40 -2.65 -1.30 21.56
CA ALA A 40 -3.39 -1.87 22.67
C ALA A 40 -2.47 -2.73 23.53
N THR A 41 -2.82 -2.88 24.80
CA THR A 41 -2.05 -3.71 25.75
C THR A 41 -1.92 -5.15 25.22
N GLY A 42 -0.72 -5.69 25.22
CA GLY A 42 -0.42 -7.03 24.73
C GLY A 42 -0.32 -7.17 23.21
N LYS A 43 -0.42 -6.07 22.47
CA LYS A 43 -0.21 -6.04 21.03
C LYS A 43 1.21 -5.60 20.67
N SER A 44 1.73 -6.15 19.59
CA SER A 44 3.05 -5.89 19.04
C SER A 44 2.93 -5.25 17.63
N ALA A 45 4.06 -4.87 17.06
CA ALA A 45 4.12 -4.40 15.68
C ALA A 45 3.68 -5.48 14.67
N LEU A 46 3.93 -6.75 14.96
CA LEU A 46 3.48 -7.87 14.12
C LEU A 46 1.96 -7.98 14.09
N ASP A 47 1.27 -7.78 15.23
CA ASP A 47 -0.19 -7.74 15.26
C ASP A 47 -0.75 -6.60 14.40
N VAL A 48 -0.04 -5.46 14.33
CA VAL A 48 -0.43 -4.35 13.44
C VAL A 48 -0.29 -4.76 11.98
N LEU A 49 0.85 -5.36 11.61
CA LEU A 49 1.07 -5.84 10.26
C LEU A 49 0.00 -6.86 9.85
N GLU A 50 -0.26 -7.86 10.69
CA GLU A 50 -1.28 -8.89 10.44
C GLU A 50 -2.67 -8.28 10.24
N SER A 51 -3.09 -7.38 11.11
CA SER A 51 -4.42 -6.76 11.04
C SER A 51 -4.57 -5.74 9.91
N ALA A 52 -3.49 -5.11 9.48
CA ALA A 52 -3.48 -4.12 8.41
C ALA A 52 -3.31 -4.74 7.02
N PHE A 53 -2.68 -5.91 6.92
CA PHE A 53 -2.40 -6.57 5.65
C PHE A 53 -3.64 -7.26 5.05
N PRO A 54 -3.80 -7.23 3.72
CA PRO A 54 -3.13 -6.31 2.81
C PRO A 54 -3.60 -4.87 3.01
N GLY A 55 -2.74 -3.89 2.68
CA GLY A 55 -3.05 -2.48 2.89
C GLY A 55 -4.33 -2.01 2.20
N GLY A 56 -5.14 -1.22 2.89
CA GLY A 56 -6.40 -0.71 2.34
C GLY A 56 -6.21 0.20 1.12
N SER A 57 -5.06 0.87 1.00
CA SER A 57 -4.74 1.75 -0.14
C SER A 57 -4.46 1.00 -1.45
N ILE A 58 -4.14 -0.30 -1.36
CA ILE A 58 -3.83 -1.14 -2.52
C ILE A 58 -4.92 -2.19 -2.80
N THR A 59 -5.93 -2.22 -1.96
CA THR A 59 -7.10 -3.11 -2.10
C THR A 59 -8.37 -2.30 -2.33
N GLY A 60 -8.84 -1.60 -1.33
CA GLY A 60 -10.04 -0.78 -1.37
C GLY A 60 -10.87 -0.89 -0.10
N ALA A 61 -12.05 -0.27 -0.12
CA ALA A 61 -12.99 -0.30 0.98
C ALA A 61 -14.41 -0.52 0.45
N PRO A 62 -15.17 -1.48 1.01
CA PRO A 62 -14.83 -2.43 2.08
C PRO A 62 -13.76 -3.45 1.63
N LYS A 63 -12.74 -3.68 2.46
CA LYS A 63 -11.52 -4.44 2.08
C LYS A 63 -11.83 -5.83 1.52
N VAL A 64 -12.63 -6.62 2.21
CA VAL A 64 -12.94 -8.00 1.80
C VAL A 64 -13.62 -8.02 0.43
N ARG A 65 -14.60 -7.13 0.20
CA ARG A 65 -15.28 -7.08 -1.11
C ARG A 65 -14.36 -6.59 -2.22
N ALA A 66 -13.50 -5.61 -1.95
CA ALA A 66 -12.51 -5.14 -2.91
C ALA A 66 -11.54 -6.28 -3.29
N MET A 67 -11.06 -7.06 -2.32
CA MET A 67 -10.20 -8.21 -2.60
C MET A 67 -10.89 -9.29 -3.43
N GLN A 68 -12.19 -9.55 -3.20
CA GLN A 68 -12.97 -10.48 -4.03
C GLN A 68 -13.03 -9.99 -5.48
N ILE A 69 -13.35 -8.72 -5.69
CA ILE A 69 -13.42 -8.13 -7.04
C ILE A 69 -12.06 -8.20 -7.74
N ILE A 70 -10.97 -7.88 -7.02
CA ILE A 70 -9.61 -8.00 -7.55
C ILE A 70 -9.33 -9.44 -7.99
N ALA A 71 -9.68 -10.43 -7.15
CA ALA A 71 -9.47 -11.84 -7.48
C ALA A 71 -10.34 -12.32 -8.66
N GLU A 72 -11.53 -11.74 -8.84
CA GLU A 72 -12.41 -12.03 -9.97
C GLU A 72 -11.88 -11.43 -11.29
N LEU A 73 -11.28 -10.23 -11.24
CA LEU A 73 -10.87 -9.48 -12.43
C LEU A 73 -9.41 -9.72 -12.83
N GLU A 74 -8.51 -9.85 -11.87
CA GLU A 74 -7.10 -10.10 -12.12
C GLU A 74 -6.87 -11.61 -12.28
N GLN A 75 -6.56 -12.05 -13.49
CA GLN A 75 -6.37 -13.47 -13.81
C GLN A 75 -5.01 -14.03 -13.35
N THR A 76 -4.13 -13.16 -12.84
CA THR A 76 -2.78 -13.52 -12.40
C THR A 76 -2.53 -13.09 -10.97
N ALA A 77 -1.79 -13.90 -10.23
CA ALA A 77 -1.37 -13.54 -8.88
C ALA A 77 -0.43 -12.33 -8.90
N ARG A 78 -0.63 -11.38 -7.99
CA ARG A 78 0.21 -10.18 -7.86
C ARG A 78 1.64 -10.48 -7.42
N GLY A 79 1.90 -11.65 -6.83
CA GLY A 79 3.21 -12.01 -6.29
C GLY A 79 3.64 -11.05 -5.18
N ALA A 80 4.82 -10.48 -5.30
CA ALA A 80 5.33 -9.48 -4.37
C ALA A 80 4.63 -8.12 -4.48
N TYR A 81 4.06 -7.81 -5.64
CA TYR A 81 3.36 -6.55 -5.89
C TYR A 81 2.18 -6.34 -4.93
N CYS A 82 2.10 -5.16 -4.34
CA CYS A 82 1.12 -4.83 -3.29
C CYS A 82 1.29 -5.63 -1.99
N GLY A 83 2.34 -6.42 -1.86
CA GLY A 83 2.75 -7.02 -0.61
C GLY A 83 3.45 -6.01 0.31
N SER A 84 4.10 -6.50 1.35
CA SER A 84 4.88 -5.69 2.28
C SER A 84 6.26 -6.29 2.49
N LEU A 85 7.26 -5.43 2.51
CA LEU A 85 8.57 -5.74 3.06
C LEU A 85 8.65 -5.12 4.44
N ALA A 86 9.01 -5.90 5.44
CA ALA A 86 9.12 -5.42 6.81
C ALA A 86 10.39 -5.95 7.48
N TYR A 87 10.90 -5.17 8.43
CA TYR A 87 11.85 -5.70 9.41
C TYR A 87 11.37 -5.42 10.83
N VAL A 88 11.72 -6.28 11.73
CA VAL A 88 11.40 -6.17 13.16
C VAL A 88 12.69 -6.29 13.95
N GLY A 89 13.03 -5.25 14.73
CA GLY A 89 14.19 -5.24 15.63
C GLY A 89 13.94 -6.08 16.88
N PHE A 90 15.01 -6.48 17.53
CA PHE A 90 14.95 -7.19 18.82
C PHE A 90 14.41 -6.31 19.96
N ASP A 91 14.39 -5.00 19.78
CA ASP A 91 13.77 -4.01 20.66
C ASP A 91 12.24 -3.88 20.44
N GLY A 92 11.69 -4.61 19.46
CA GLY A 92 10.29 -4.54 19.06
C GLY A 92 9.96 -3.41 18.08
N ALA A 93 10.95 -2.59 17.67
CA ALA A 93 10.77 -1.62 16.61
C ALA A 93 10.50 -2.34 15.28
N CYS A 94 9.62 -1.78 14.47
CA CYS A 94 9.27 -2.34 13.17
C CYS A 94 9.13 -1.21 12.16
N ASP A 95 9.62 -1.45 10.97
CA ASP A 95 9.33 -0.62 9.82
C ASP A 95 8.89 -1.50 8.65
N SER A 96 8.00 -0.98 7.81
CA SER A 96 7.48 -1.71 6.67
C SER A 96 7.12 -0.78 5.52
N SER A 97 7.27 -1.26 4.31
CA SER A 97 6.84 -0.57 3.10
C SER A 97 5.93 -1.45 2.24
N ILE A 98 4.99 -0.83 1.55
CA ILE A 98 4.21 -1.52 0.52
C ILE A 98 5.09 -1.66 -0.73
N LEU A 99 5.09 -2.87 -1.31
CA LEU A 99 5.84 -3.20 -2.51
C LEU A 99 5.10 -2.70 -3.76
N ILE A 100 5.18 -1.40 -3.99
CA ILE A 100 4.79 -0.72 -5.23
C ILE A 100 6.03 -0.11 -5.86
N ARG A 101 6.01 0.13 -7.17
CA ARG A 101 7.20 0.64 -7.90
C ARG A 101 8.45 -0.21 -7.64
N THR A 102 8.24 -1.50 -7.56
CA THR A 102 9.25 -2.49 -7.19
C THR A 102 9.45 -3.44 -8.35
N ILE A 103 10.71 -3.67 -8.72
CA ILE A 103 11.10 -4.64 -9.74
C ILE A 103 11.49 -5.93 -9.02
N THR A 104 10.90 -7.03 -9.44
CA THR A 104 11.27 -8.38 -8.98
C THR A 104 12.09 -9.06 -10.06
N ALA A 105 13.26 -9.57 -9.71
CA ALA A 105 14.11 -10.32 -10.62
C ALA A 105 14.26 -11.77 -10.10
N ALA A 106 13.85 -12.73 -10.89
CA ALA A 106 13.96 -14.14 -10.56
C ALA A 106 14.01 -15.00 -11.84
N GLY A 107 14.84 -16.06 -11.84
CA GLY A 107 14.90 -17.01 -12.94
C GLY A 107 15.24 -16.41 -14.31
N GLY A 108 16.02 -15.31 -14.35
CA GLY A 108 16.36 -14.60 -15.59
C GLY A 108 15.23 -13.71 -16.13
N HIS A 109 14.13 -13.57 -15.40
CA HIS A 109 13.01 -12.69 -15.75
C HIS A 109 12.90 -11.53 -14.78
N TRP A 110 12.44 -10.39 -15.31
CA TRP A 110 12.14 -9.19 -14.54
C TRP A 110 10.65 -8.92 -14.62
N GLN A 111 10.04 -8.65 -13.49
CA GLN A 111 8.63 -8.33 -13.37
C GLN A 111 8.45 -7.04 -12.57
N PHE A 112 7.70 -6.09 -13.10
CA PHE A 112 7.38 -4.83 -12.42
C PHE A 112 5.91 -4.46 -12.65
N PRO A 113 5.00 -5.03 -11.88
CA PRO A 113 3.59 -4.69 -11.99
C PRO A 113 3.33 -3.22 -11.63
N VAL A 114 2.43 -2.60 -12.36
CA VAL A 114 1.98 -1.22 -12.14
C VAL A 114 0.46 -1.16 -12.17
N GLY A 115 -0.11 -0.16 -11.51
CA GLY A 115 -1.55 0.03 -11.48
C GLY A 115 -1.95 1.33 -10.78
N GLY A 116 -3.23 1.64 -10.85
CA GLY A 116 -3.84 2.80 -10.22
C GLY A 116 -4.93 2.44 -9.21
N GLY A 117 -5.42 3.44 -8.49
CA GLY A 117 -6.58 3.32 -7.61
C GLY A 117 -7.84 3.69 -8.38
N ILE A 118 -8.74 2.75 -8.56
CA ILE A 118 -10.01 2.96 -9.28
C ILE A 118 -11.08 3.44 -8.31
N VAL A 119 -11.73 4.54 -8.63
CA VAL A 119 -12.84 5.13 -7.88
C VAL A 119 -14.05 5.37 -8.80
N ALA A 120 -15.18 5.77 -8.22
CA ALA A 120 -16.43 5.96 -8.98
C ALA A 120 -16.29 6.99 -10.12
N ASP A 121 -15.45 8.01 -9.94
CA ASP A 121 -15.23 9.07 -10.93
C ASP A 121 -14.05 8.78 -11.88
N SER A 122 -13.43 7.61 -11.79
CA SER A 122 -12.31 7.23 -12.66
C SER A 122 -12.74 7.14 -14.12
N VAL A 123 -11.92 7.72 -14.99
CA VAL A 123 -12.08 7.62 -16.45
C VAL A 123 -11.06 6.58 -16.96
N PRO A 124 -11.50 5.48 -17.59
CA PRO A 124 -10.61 4.36 -17.95
C PRO A 124 -9.36 4.76 -18.74
N ALA A 125 -9.49 5.68 -19.69
CA ALA A 125 -8.36 6.14 -20.49
C ALA A 125 -7.32 6.91 -19.64
N ALA A 126 -7.79 7.74 -18.71
CA ALA A 126 -6.90 8.49 -17.80
C ALA A 126 -6.19 7.56 -16.82
N GLU A 127 -6.87 6.55 -16.29
CA GLU A 127 -6.28 5.54 -15.40
C GLU A 127 -5.21 4.70 -16.11
N LEU A 128 -5.45 4.36 -17.38
CA LEU A 128 -4.46 3.67 -18.19
C LEU A 128 -3.22 4.54 -18.42
N GLU A 129 -3.40 5.82 -18.75
CA GLU A 129 -2.31 6.77 -18.93
C GLU A 129 -1.50 6.95 -17.63
N GLU A 130 -2.17 7.09 -16.50
CA GLU A 130 -1.52 7.15 -15.18
C GLU A 130 -0.69 5.90 -14.90
N THR A 131 -1.20 4.72 -15.28
CA THR A 131 -0.47 3.45 -15.12
C THR A 131 0.83 3.46 -15.93
N TRP A 132 0.81 3.96 -17.17
CA TRP A 132 2.02 4.10 -17.99
C TRP A 132 3.00 5.11 -17.43
N HIS A 133 2.55 6.26 -16.94
CA HIS A 133 3.40 7.24 -16.27
C HIS A 133 4.10 6.64 -15.04
N LYS A 134 3.40 5.79 -14.27
CA LYS A 134 3.99 5.07 -13.12
C LYS A 134 5.04 4.05 -13.54
N ALA A 135 4.88 3.41 -14.71
CA ALA A 135 5.85 2.47 -15.24
C ALA A 135 7.13 3.14 -15.74
N GLU A 136 7.03 4.36 -16.27
CA GLU A 136 8.13 5.05 -16.95
C GLU A 136 9.40 5.17 -16.10
N GLY A 137 9.25 5.50 -14.82
CA GLY A 137 10.40 5.61 -13.90
C GLY A 137 11.15 4.29 -13.70
N MET A 138 10.43 3.17 -13.71
CA MET A 138 11.03 1.83 -13.60
C MET A 138 11.69 1.42 -14.92
N LEU A 139 11.02 1.70 -16.05
CA LEU A 139 11.57 1.42 -17.38
C LEU A 139 12.87 2.16 -17.64
N ARG A 140 12.98 3.41 -17.17
CA ARG A 140 14.22 4.19 -17.30
C ARG A 140 15.34 3.70 -16.38
N ALA A 141 15.04 2.94 -15.34
CA ALA A 141 16.02 2.39 -14.41
C ALA A 141 16.59 1.03 -14.85
N MET A 142 15.99 0.41 -15.85
CA MET A 142 16.42 -0.85 -16.47
C MET A 142 17.36 -0.61 -17.64
#